data_97f01dd7b7fa4f41c1bd2333f75805a1
#
_entry.id   97f01dd7b7fa4f41c1bd2333f75805a1
#
_cell.length_a   1.000
_cell.length_b   1.000
_cell.length_c   1.000
_cell.angle_alpha   90.00
_cell.angle_beta   90.00
_cell.angle_gamma   90.00
#
_symmetry.space_group_name_H-M   'P 1'
#
loop_
_entity.id
_entity.type
_entity.pdbx_description
1 polymer ?
#
loop_
_entity_poly.entity_id
_entity_poly.type
_entity_poly.pdbx_seq_one_letter_code
_entity_poly.pdbx_strand_id
1 'polypeptide(L)'
;MHGMLDAIIVSDLHLGSENCRAKELVDFLENIHVGFYKTTKLVLNGDVFDSIDFRRLKKFHWKVLSMLRKLSDEIEITWIQGNHDGDAEIVSNLLGVQVKDQYEFQSGGKRILALHGHIFDQFISKYPLVTNIADCMYHFLQWIDPTHKVAKIAKKSSKTFLRCSDKMESEAISLARKLGCDIVCCGHSHNASEKTDGDVEYYNSGCWTETNPTFLSVREGVVKVETYCPVEFPELATSLA
;
A
#
# COMPACT_ATOMS: atom_id res chain seq x y z
N MET A 1 6.09 21.94 9.08
CA MET A 1 4.72 21.77 8.53
C MET A 1 4.88 21.26 7.12
N HIS A 2 4.35 20.09 6.82
CA HIS A 2 4.29 19.59 5.45
C HIS A 2 3.30 20.45 4.67
N GLY A 3 3.68 20.92 3.46
CA GLY A 3 2.75 21.62 2.57
C GLY A 3 1.59 20.69 2.17
N MET A 4 0.54 21.25 1.52
CA MET A 4 -0.58 20.47 1.01
C MET A 4 -0.10 19.42 0.02
N LEU A 5 -0.48 18.15 0.22
CA LEU A 5 -0.24 17.04 -0.70
C LEU A 5 -1.46 16.89 -1.63
N ASP A 6 -1.20 16.62 -2.91
CA ASP A 6 -2.25 16.33 -3.89
C ASP A 6 -2.85 14.95 -3.67
N ALA A 7 -2.02 13.99 -3.25
CA ALA A 7 -2.46 12.66 -2.85
C ALA A 7 -1.46 11.98 -1.90
N ILE A 8 -1.98 11.02 -1.14
CA ILE A 8 -1.22 10.00 -0.42
C ILE A 8 -1.62 8.64 -0.99
N ILE A 9 -0.63 7.77 -1.25
CA ILE A 9 -0.89 6.42 -1.76
C ILE A 9 -0.27 5.41 -0.79
N VAL A 10 -1.08 4.47 -0.32
CA VAL A 10 -0.67 3.34 0.53
C VAL A 10 -1.12 2.04 -0.12
N SER A 11 -0.38 0.96 0.05
CA SER A 11 -0.75 -0.38 -0.42
C SER A 11 -0.38 -1.45 0.59
N ASP A 12 -0.87 -2.67 0.35
CA ASP A 12 -0.44 -3.86 1.05
C ASP A 12 -0.57 -3.72 2.58
N LEU A 13 -1.77 -3.30 3.02
CA LEU A 13 -2.10 -3.12 4.43
C LEU A 13 -2.29 -4.46 5.13
N HIS A 14 -2.85 -5.45 4.40
CA HIS A 14 -3.11 -6.81 4.84
C HIS A 14 -3.82 -6.88 6.20
N LEU A 15 -4.94 -6.16 6.35
CA LEU A 15 -5.78 -6.21 7.55
C LEU A 15 -6.24 -7.66 7.78
N GLY A 16 -5.99 -8.17 8.98
CA GLY A 16 -6.23 -9.58 9.33
C GLY A 16 -4.95 -10.41 9.41
N SER A 17 -3.86 -9.96 8.81
CA SER A 17 -2.53 -10.56 8.98
C SER A 17 -1.96 -10.26 10.37
N GLU A 18 -1.18 -11.19 10.92
CA GLU A 18 -0.46 -10.97 12.19
C GLU A 18 0.69 -9.97 12.03
N ASN A 19 1.20 -9.81 10.81
CA ASN A 19 2.26 -8.88 10.50
C ASN A 19 1.76 -7.45 10.21
N CYS A 20 0.43 -7.27 10.07
CA CYS A 20 -0.15 -5.95 9.81
C CYS A 20 0.21 -4.94 10.89
N ARG A 21 0.75 -3.81 10.47
CA ARG A 21 1.09 -2.67 11.35
C ARG A 21 -0.15 -1.81 11.66
N ALA A 22 -1.20 -2.47 12.11
CA ALA A 22 -2.50 -1.82 12.28
C ALA A 22 -2.50 -0.67 13.31
N LYS A 23 -1.62 -0.70 14.32
CA LYS A 23 -1.49 0.40 15.28
C LYS A 23 -0.88 1.64 14.62
N GLU A 24 0.23 1.44 13.92
CA GLU A 24 0.92 2.48 13.17
C GLU A 24 0.04 3.05 12.07
N LEU A 25 -0.77 2.18 11.45
CA LEU A 25 -1.73 2.62 10.43
C LEU A 25 -2.86 3.48 11.02
N VAL A 26 -3.39 3.14 12.20
CA VAL A 26 -4.35 4.00 12.90
C VAL A 26 -3.75 5.36 13.19
N ASP A 27 -2.53 5.40 13.73
CA ASP A 27 -1.82 6.65 14.04
C ASP A 27 -1.57 7.47 12.76
N PHE A 28 -1.18 6.83 11.67
CA PHE A 28 -1.01 7.48 10.36
C PHE A 28 -2.30 8.13 9.84
N LEU A 29 -3.42 7.40 9.91
CA LEU A 29 -4.73 7.91 9.49
C LEU A 29 -5.23 9.03 10.42
N GLU A 30 -4.97 8.93 11.72
CA GLU A 30 -5.21 10.02 12.67
C GLU A 30 -4.39 11.26 12.31
N ASN A 31 -3.12 11.10 11.91
CA ASN A 31 -2.28 12.21 11.45
C ASN A 31 -2.80 12.88 10.17
N ILE A 32 -3.44 12.14 9.28
CA ILE A 32 -4.16 12.71 8.13
C ILE A 32 -5.37 13.50 8.64
N HIS A 33 -6.19 12.90 9.50
CA HIS A 33 -7.41 13.52 10.03
C HIS A 33 -7.13 14.84 10.77
N VAL A 34 -6.12 14.89 11.64
CA VAL A 34 -5.76 16.11 12.37
C VAL A 34 -4.98 17.12 11.54
N GLY A 35 -4.70 16.80 10.26
CA GLY A 35 -4.04 17.69 9.32
C GLY A 35 -2.53 17.83 9.50
N PHE A 36 -1.87 16.87 10.14
CA PHE A 36 -0.41 16.78 10.14
C PHE A 36 0.09 16.46 8.72
N TYR A 37 -0.51 15.44 8.07
CA TYR A 37 -0.43 15.21 6.63
C TYR A 37 -1.65 15.84 5.94
N LYS A 38 -1.51 17.06 5.44
CA LYS A 38 -2.60 17.74 4.73
C LYS A 38 -2.72 17.18 3.31
N THR A 39 -3.83 16.52 3.02
CA THR A 39 -4.14 16.00 1.69
C THR A 39 -5.63 16.08 1.42
N THR A 40 -6.01 16.10 0.14
CA THR A 40 -7.42 15.97 -0.29
C THR A 40 -7.74 14.58 -0.79
N LYS A 41 -6.73 13.71 -0.93
CA LYS A 41 -6.89 12.41 -1.57
C LYS A 41 -6.04 11.34 -0.91
N LEU A 42 -6.68 10.19 -0.60
CA LEU A 42 -6.02 8.97 -0.15
C LEU A 42 -6.32 7.84 -1.14
N VAL A 43 -5.29 7.21 -1.68
CA VAL A 43 -5.41 6.04 -2.55
C VAL A 43 -4.97 4.80 -1.79
N LEU A 44 -5.91 3.87 -1.59
CA LEU A 44 -5.64 2.53 -1.09
C LEU A 44 -5.30 1.65 -2.30
N ASN A 45 -4.03 1.43 -2.55
CA ASN A 45 -3.54 0.84 -3.80
C ASN A 45 -3.44 -0.69 -3.73
N GLY A 46 -4.52 -1.34 -3.29
CA GLY A 46 -4.71 -2.78 -3.24
C GLY A 46 -4.18 -3.46 -1.99
N ASP A 47 -4.65 -4.70 -1.79
CA ASP A 47 -4.34 -5.57 -0.67
C ASP A 47 -4.59 -4.89 0.69
N VAL A 48 -5.77 -4.26 0.81
CA VAL A 48 -6.25 -3.69 2.06
C VAL A 48 -6.52 -4.80 3.08
N PHE A 49 -7.07 -5.93 2.63
CA PHE A 49 -7.26 -7.12 3.45
C PHE A 49 -6.22 -8.21 3.12
N ASP A 50 -5.90 -9.04 4.11
CA ASP A 50 -5.09 -10.24 3.93
C ASP A 50 -5.92 -11.40 3.36
N SER A 51 -7.21 -11.42 3.65
CA SER A 51 -8.20 -12.34 3.10
C SER A 51 -9.62 -11.87 3.40
N ILE A 52 -10.59 -12.47 2.71
CA ILE A 52 -12.03 -12.23 2.95
C ILE A 52 -12.56 -12.85 4.26
N ASP A 53 -11.73 -13.55 5.02
CA ASP A 53 -12.12 -14.05 6.36
C ASP A 53 -12.00 -12.94 7.40
N PHE A 54 -13.02 -12.11 7.50
CA PHE A 54 -13.08 -10.97 8.43
C PHE A 54 -13.08 -11.37 9.92
N ARG A 55 -13.22 -12.65 10.25
CA ARG A 55 -13.04 -13.15 11.64
C ARG A 55 -11.59 -12.97 12.12
N ARG A 56 -10.64 -12.82 11.20
CA ARG A 56 -9.23 -12.54 11.48
C ARG A 56 -8.97 -11.09 11.89
N LEU A 57 -9.95 -10.20 11.71
CA LEU A 57 -9.81 -8.79 12.07
C LEU A 57 -9.81 -8.61 13.58
N LYS A 58 -8.72 -8.08 14.13
CA LYS A 58 -8.53 -7.75 15.55
C LYS A 58 -8.92 -6.29 15.83
N LYS A 59 -8.92 -5.89 17.09
CA LYS A 59 -9.32 -4.55 17.57
C LYS A 59 -8.75 -3.39 16.74
N PHE A 60 -7.46 -3.39 16.44
CA PHE A 60 -6.84 -2.30 15.68
C PHE A 60 -7.19 -2.32 14.19
N HIS A 61 -7.46 -3.49 13.59
CA HIS A 61 -7.96 -3.58 12.23
C HIS A 61 -9.32 -2.89 12.09
N TRP A 62 -10.23 -3.12 13.04
CA TRP A 62 -11.53 -2.43 13.08
C TRP A 62 -11.38 -0.93 13.28
N LYS A 63 -10.38 -0.47 14.06
CA LYS A 63 -10.08 0.95 14.18
C LYS A 63 -9.63 1.56 12.85
N VAL A 64 -8.79 0.85 12.08
CA VAL A 64 -8.38 1.29 10.73
C VAL A 64 -9.61 1.51 9.85
N LEU A 65 -10.53 0.53 9.78
CA LEU A 65 -11.75 0.65 8.99
C LEU A 65 -12.63 1.81 9.46
N SER A 66 -12.75 2.00 10.77
CA SER A 66 -13.47 3.16 11.36
C SER A 66 -12.84 4.49 10.97
N MET A 67 -11.50 4.57 10.96
CA MET A 67 -10.79 5.78 10.55
C MET A 67 -10.94 6.06 9.05
N LEU A 68 -10.86 5.01 8.22
CA LEU A 68 -11.10 5.13 6.78
C LEU A 68 -12.53 5.64 6.50
N ARG A 69 -13.54 5.09 7.22
CA ARG A 69 -14.93 5.58 7.11
C ARG A 69 -15.04 7.04 7.50
N LYS A 70 -14.39 7.45 8.60
CA LYS A 70 -14.38 8.84 9.05
C LYS A 70 -13.73 9.76 8.03
N LEU A 71 -12.56 9.38 7.53
CA LEU A 71 -11.81 10.15 6.53
C LEU A 71 -12.57 10.25 5.20
N SER A 72 -13.38 9.26 4.83
CA SER A 72 -14.15 9.30 3.58
C SER A 72 -15.23 10.40 3.56
N ASP A 73 -15.59 10.95 4.72
CA ASP A 73 -16.46 12.13 4.81
C ASP A 73 -15.69 13.47 4.67
N GLU A 74 -14.34 13.43 4.73
CA GLU A 74 -13.49 14.62 4.78
C GLU A 74 -12.64 14.79 3.51
N ILE A 75 -12.16 13.66 2.94
CA ILE A 75 -11.28 13.63 1.77
C ILE A 75 -11.74 12.54 0.78
N GLU A 76 -11.32 12.68 -0.47
CA GLU A 76 -11.55 11.65 -1.48
C GLU A 76 -10.72 10.41 -1.15
N ILE A 77 -11.38 9.25 -0.97
CA ILE A 77 -10.71 7.97 -0.84
C ILE A 77 -11.06 7.10 -2.05
N THR A 78 -10.04 6.62 -2.75
CA THR A 78 -10.19 5.65 -3.83
C THR A 78 -9.51 4.34 -3.41
N TRP A 79 -10.20 3.22 -3.57
CA TRP A 79 -9.66 1.90 -3.33
C TRP A 79 -9.40 1.19 -4.67
N ILE A 80 -8.16 0.82 -4.92
CA ILE A 80 -7.78 0.00 -6.05
C ILE A 80 -7.76 -1.45 -5.56
N GLN A 81 -8.42 -2.34 -6.30
CA GLN A 81 -8.53 -3.74 -5.92
C GLN A 81 -7.18 -4.45 -6.03
N GLY A 82 -6.79 -5.15 -4.95
CA GLY A 82 -5.67 -6.08 -4.89
C GLY A 82 -6.11 -7.53 -5.07
N ASN A 83 -5.17 -8.45 -5.12
CA ASN A 83 -5.48 -9.88 -5.28
C ASN A 83 -5.97 -10.56 -3.99
N HIS A 84 -5.72 -9.96 -2.81
CA HIS A 84 -6.20 -10.44 -1.51
C HIS A 84 -7.56 -9.86 -1.11
N ASP A 85 -8.01 -8.78 -1.73
CA ASP A 85 -9.21 -8.04 -1.33
C ASP A 85 -10.51 -8.80 -1.62
N GLY A 86 -10.48 -9.83 -2.49
CA GLY A 86 -11.66 -10.57 -2.91
C GLY A 86 -12.70 -9.66 -3.56
N ASP A 87 -13.97 -9.79 -3.17
CA ASP A 87 -15.05 -8.89 -3.59
C ASP A 87 -15.05 -7.65 -2.67
N ALA A 88 -14.15 -6.71 -2.98
CA ALA A 88 -13.97 -5.50 -2.20
C ALA A 88 -15.19 -4.54 -2.27
N GLU A 89 -16.08 -4.70 -3.26
CA GLU A 89 -17.20 -3.79 -3.48
C GLU A 89 -18.15 -3.73 -2.28
N ILE A 90 -18.44 -4.87 -1.65
CA ILE A 90 -19.35 -4.92 -0.49
C ILE A 90 -18.80 -4.11 0.68
N VAL A 91 -17.50 -4.27 0.98
CA VAL A 91 -16.89 -3.58 2.13
C VAL A 91 -16.66 -2.10 1.82
N SER A 92 -16.30 -1.78 0.58
CA SER A 92 -16.09 -0.41 0.16
C SER A 92 -17.37 0.43 0.28
N ASN A 93 -18.52 -0.17 -0.06
CA ASN A 93 -19.81 0.48 0.12
C ASN A 93 -20.10 0.83 1.59
N LEU A 94 -19.69 -0.01 2.56
CA LEU A 94 -19.80 0.30 3.99
C LEU A 94 -18.87 1.44 4.41
N LEU A 95 -17.74 1.58 3.75
CA LEU A 95 -16.77 2.64 4.02
C LEU A 95 -17.09 3.94 3.28
N GLY A 96 -18.03 3.93 2.34
CA GLY A 96 -18.34 5.08 1.48
C GLY A 96 -17.23 5.39 0.47
N VAL A 97 -16.50 4.39 0.01
CA VAL A 97 -15.36 4.51 -0.92
C VAL A 97 -15.68 3.82 -2.25
N GLN A 98 -15.07 4.28 -3.34
CA GLN A 98 -15.17 3.64 -4.64
C GLN A 98 -14.04 2.63 -4.85
N VAL A 99 -14.39 1.43 -5.35
CA VAL A 99 -13.42 0.43 -5.81
C VAL A 99 -13.19 0.59 -7.30
N LYS A 100 -11.94 0.46 -7.72
CA LYS A 100 -11.50 0.52 -9.13
C LYS A 100 -10.40 -0.50 -9.37
N ASP A 101 -10.21 -0.94 -10.61
CA ASP A 101 -9.07 -1.76 -11.01
C ASP A 101 -7.78 -0.93 -11.11
N GLN A 102 -7.91 0.32 -11.52
CA GLN A 102 -6.84 1.32 -11.61
C GLN A 102 -7.42 2.72 -11.43
N TYR A 103 -6.57 3.67 -11.09
CA TYR A 103 -6.98 5.04 -10.89
C TYR A 103 -6.01 6.02 -11.54
N GLU A 104 -6.54 6.90 -12.38
CA GLU A 104 -5.77 7.97 -13.01
C GLU A 104 -6.16 9.32 -12.40
N PHE A 105 -5.16 10.14 -12.10
CA PHE A 105 -5.35 11.51 -11.62
C PHE A 105 -4.21 12.43 -12.09
N GLN A 106 -4.36 13.72 -11.87
CA GLN A 106 -3.35 14.71 -12.23
C GLN A 106 -2.77 15.40 -11.01
N SER A 107 -1.49 15.70 -11.07
CA SER A 107 -0.76 16.51 -10.09
C SER A 107 0.34 17.28 -10.82
N GLY A 108 0.45 18.60 -10.60
CA GLY A 108 1.48 19.45 -11.17
C GLY A 108 1.63 19.37 -12.71
N GLY A 109 0.52 19.11 -13.41
CA GLY A 109 0.51 18.93 -14.87
C GLY A 109 0.91 17.53 -15.35
N LYS A 110 1.34 16.62 -14.47
CA LYS A 110 1.63 15.22 -14.79
C LYS A 110 0.41 14.33 -14.61
N ARG A 111 0.24 13.34 -15.49
CA ARG A 111 -0.75 12.27 -15.37
C ARG A 111 -0.16 11.10 -14.60
N ILE A 112 -0.81 10.70 -13.52
CA ILE A 112 -0.39 9.65 -12.62
C ILE A 112 -1.37 8.48 -12.72
N LEU A 113 -0.84 7.28 -12.96
CA LEU A 113 -1.56 6.01 -12.94
C LEU A 113 -1.24 5.29 -11.63
N ALA A 114 -2.26 4.95 -10.84
CA ALA A 114 -2.13 4.07 -9.70
C ALA A 114 -2.81 2.74 -10.00
N LEU A 115 -2.13 1.63 -9.73
CA LEU A 115 -2.65 0.27 -9.86
C LEU A 115 -1.89 -0.66 -8.91
N HIS A 116 -2.54 -1.74 -8.46
CA HIS A 116 -1.89 -2.62 -7.49
C HIS A 116 -0.68 -3.35 -8.05
N GLY A 117 -0.76 -3.87 -9.27
CA GLY A 117 0.36 -4.52 -9.97
C GLY A 117 0.24 -6.04 -10.11
N HIS A 118 -0.65 -6.70 -9.36
CA HIS A 118 -0.86 -8.15 -9.40
C HIS A 118 -1.23 -8.68 -10.80
N ILE A 119 -1.85 -7.84 -11.64
CA ILE A 119 -2.22 -8.21 -13.02
C ILE A 119 -1.01 -8.57 -13.88
N PHE A 120 0.19 -8.13 -13.52
CA PHE A 120 1.43 -8.43 -14.23
C PHE A 120 2.12 -9.69 -13.73
N ASP A 121 1.62 -10.32 -12.67
CA ASP A 121 2.25 -11.50 -12.08
C ASP A 121 1.87 -12.78 -12.82
N GLN A 122 2.47 -12.96 -14.00
CA GLN A 122 2.28 -14.18 -14.79
C GLN A 122 2.95 -15.41 -14.17
N PHE A 123 3.84 -15.26 -13.19
CA PHE A 123 4.48 -16.38 -12.53
C PHE A 123 3.49 -17.15 -11.66
N ILE A 124 2.66 -16.43 -10.88
CA ILE A 124 1.60 -17.04 -10.07
C ILE A 124 0.62 -17.82 -10.96
N SER A 125 0.22 -17.25 -12.09
CA SER A 125 -0.73 -17.91 -13.00
C SER A 125 -0.14 -19.12 -13.74
N LYS A 126 1.16 -19.13 -14.04
CA LYS A 126 1.83 -20.23 -14.74
C LYS A 126 2.28 -21.37 -13.83
N TYR A 127 2.61 -21.10 -12.58
CA TYR A 127 3.21 -22.06 -11.66
C TYR A 127 2.57 -22.02 -10.26
N PRO A 128 1.26 -22.25 -10.12
CA PRO A 128 0.55 -22.12 -8.84
C PRO A 128 1.09 -23.07 -7.76
N LEU A 129 1.54 -24.27 -8.13
CA LEU A 129 2.15 -25.22 -7.19
C LEU A 129 3.47 -24.70 -6.61
N VAL A 130 4.31 -24.08 -7.43
CA VAL A 130 5.60 -23.54 -6.98
C VAL A 130 5.37 -22.31 -6.07
N THR A 131 4.40 -21.50 -6.41
CA THR A 131 4.02 -20.34 -5.59
C THR A 131 3.49 -20.78 -4.23
N ASN A 132 2.58 -21.75 -4.18
CA ASN A 132 2.05 -22.29 -2.93
C ASN A 132 3.14 -22.90 -2.05
N ILE A 133 4.12 -23.62 -2.65
CA ILE A 133 5.27 -24.17 -1.91
C ILE A 133 6.15 -23.06 -1.37
N ALA A 134 6.40 -22.01 -2.17
CA ALA A 134 7.20 -20.85 -1.75
C ALA A 134 6.53 -20.09 -0.61
N ASP A 135 5.21 -19.91 -0.67
CA ASP A 135 4.41 -19.31 0.39
C ASP A 135 4.42 -20.14 1.67
N CYS A 136 4.23 -21.47 1.57
CA CYS A 136 4.35 -22.38 2.72
C CYS A 136 5.74 -22.30 3.35
N MET A 137 6.80 -22.27 2.53
CA MET A 137 8.18 -22.18 3.03
C MET A 137 8.46 -20.82 3.64
N TYR A 138 7.91 -19.73 3.07
CA TYR A 138 8.01 -18.40 3.63
C TYR A 138 7.30 -18.30 5.00
N HIS A 139 6.08 -18.81 5.12
CA HIS A 139 5.37 -18.87 6.41
C HIS A 139 6.09 -19.75 7.43
N PHE A 140 6.68 -20.87 6.99
CA PHE A 140 7.49 -21.72 7.87
C PHE A 140 8.74 -21.01 8.38
N LEU A 141 9.44 -20.24 7.52
CA LEU A 141 10.58 -19.43 7.92
C LEU A 141 10.17 -18.30 8.87
N GLN A 142 9.01 -17.69 8.67
CA GLN A 142 8.46 -16.69 9.60
C GLN A 142 8.13 -17.31 10.97
N TRP A 143 7.64 -18.54 11.00
CA TRP A 143 7.33 -19.25 12.25
C TRP A 143 8.58 -19.59 13.06
N ILE A 144 9.68 -19.95 12.41
CA ILE A 144 10.97 -20.26 13.08
C ILE A 144 11.71 -18.98 13.49
N ASP A 145 11.60 -17.92 12.71
CA ASP A 145 12.27 -16.64 13.00
C ASP A 145 11.23 -15.55 13.35
N PRO A 146 10.93 -15.35 14.64
CA PRO A 146 9.99 -14.30 15.07
C PRO A 146 10.41 -12.88 14.69
N THR A 147 11.68 -12.68 14.33
CA THR A 147 12.18 -11.36 13.87
C THR A 147 11.97 -11.13 12.39
N HIS A 148 11.53 -12.17 11.64
CA HIS A 148 11.30 -12.16 10.19
C HIS A 148 12.50 -11.72 9.34
N LYS A 149 13.69 -11.57 9.93
CA LYS A 149 14.89 -11.09 9.24
C LYS A 149 15.39 -12.11 8.22
N VAL A 150 15.42 -13.41 8.61
CA VAL A 150 15.89 -14.49 7.73
C VAL A 150 14.94 -14.68 6.55
N ALA A 151 13.63 -14.71 6.81
CA ALA A 151 12.60 -14.81 5.78
C ALA A 151 12.67 -13.63 4.79
N LYS A 152 12.87 -12.41 5.29
CA LYS A 152 13.01 -11.19 4.48
C LYS A 152 14.26 -11.22 3.60
N ILE A 153 15.40 -11.64 4.15
CA ILE A 153 16.66 -11.78 3.39
C ILE A 153 16.50 -12.87 2.31
N ALA A 154 15.91 -14.01 2.66
CA ALA A 154 15.66 -15.09 1.69
C ALA A 154 14.74 -14.64 0.54
N LYS A 155 13.66 -13.91 0.84
CA LYS A 155 12.76 -13.32 -0.16
C LYS A 155 13.50 -12.34 -1.06
N LYS A 156 14.20 -11.35 -0.49
CA LYS A 156 14.94 -10.32 -1.25
C LYS A 156 16.11 -10.87 -2.05
N SER A 157 16.71 -11.99 -1.63
CA SER A 157 17.81 -12.65 -2.31
C SER A 157 17.35 -13.68 -3.37
N SER A 158 16.06 -13.98 -3.44
CA SER A 158 15.53 -14.92 -4.42
C SER A 158 15.60 -14.32 -5.83
N LYS A 159 16.37 -14.97 -6.72
CA LYS A 159 16.43 -14.57 -8.15
C LYS A 159 15.06 -14.58 -8.82
N THR A 160 14.16 -15.44 -8.37
CA THR A 160 12.78 -15.52 -8.88
C THR A 160 11.98 -14.31 -8.46
N PHE A 161 12.05 -13.93 -7.18
CA PHE A 161 11.37 -12.73 -6.65
C PHE A 161 11.85 -11.45 -7.37
N LEU A 162 13.16 -11.28 -7.53
CA LEU A 162 13.72 -10.13 -8.25
C LEU A 162 13.24 -10.08 -9.70
N ARG A 163 13.24 -11.22 -10.41
CA ARG A 163 12.72 -11.27 -11.79
C ARG A 163 11.23 -10.95 -11.90
N CYS A 164 10.41 -11.39 -10.94
CA CYS A 164 8.99 -11.05 -10.91
C CYS A 164 8.79 -9.56 -10.67
N SER A 165 9.53 -8.99 -9.73
CA SER A 165 9.49 -7.55 -9.44
C SER A 165 9.92 -6.71 -10.66
N ASP A 166 11.05 -7.06 -11.31
CA ASP A 166 11.55 -6.37 -12.50
C ASP A 166 10.55 -6.45 -13.66
N LYS A 167 9.91 -7.61 -13.83
CA LYS A 167 8.90 -7.79 -14.86
C LYS A 167 7.65 -6.96 -14.60
N MET A 168 7.12 -6.99 -13.37
CA MET A 168 5.98 -6.18 -12.98
C MET A 168 6.27 -4.69 -13.24
N GLU A 169 7.43 -4.21 -12.86
CA GLU A 169 7.88 -2.84 -13.08
C GLU A 169 7.88 -2.49 -14.58
N SER A 170 8.52 -3.34 -15.41
CA SER A 170 8.59 -3.12 -16.86
C SER A 170 7.20 -3.09 -17.52
N GLU A 171 6.29 -3.98 -17.11
CA GLU A 171 4.93 -4.04 -17.64
C GLU A 171 4.09 -2.84 -17.17
N ALA A 172 4.25 -2.40 -15.91
CA ALA A 172 3.57 -1.21 -15.39
C ALA A 172 4.01 0.05 -16.14
N ILE A 173 5.31 0.23 -16.38
CA ILE A 173 5.87 1.33 -17.18
C ILE A 173 5.33 1.28 -18.60
N SER A 174 5.30 0.09 -19.21
CA SER A 174 4.75 -0.09 -20.56
C SER A 174 3.27 0.30 -20.64
N LEU A 175 2.48 -0.06 -19.63
CA LEU A 175 1.07 0.31 -19.55
C LEU A 175 0.90 1.83 -19.38
N ALA A 176 1.65 2.45 -18.47
CA ALA A 176 1.63 3.90 -18.27
C ALA A 176 1.94 4.66 -19.56
N ARG A 177 2.97 4.23 -20.29
CA ARG A 177 3.35 4.80 -21.60
C ARG A 177 2.23 4.68 -22.63
N LYS A 178 1.55 3.53 -22.69
CA LYS A 178 0.39 3.31 -23.59
C LYS A 178 -0.79 4.22 -23.25
N LEU A 179 -1.00 4.50 -21.96
CA LEU A 179 -2.08 5.37 -21.50
C LEU A 179 -1.68 6.87 -21.52
N GLY A 180 -0.43 7.19 -21.86
CA GLY A 180 0.09 8.55 -21.86
C GLY A 180 0.19 9.13 -20.44
N CYS A 181 0.50 8.28 -19.45
CA CYS A 181 0.77 8.68 -18.08
C CYS A 181 2.27 8.90 -17.90
N ASP A 182 2.63 9.95 -17.17
CA ASP A 182 4.02 10.33 -16.89
C ASP A 182 4.58 9.55 -15.69
N ILE A 183 3.69 9.11 -14.79
CA ILE A 183 4.04 8.44 -13.54
C ILE A 183 3.15 7.22 -13.36
N VAL A 184 3.74 6.10 -12.89
CA VAL A 184 2.99 4.93 -12.43
C VAL A 184 3.36 4.56 -11.00
N CYS A 185 2.33 4.33 -10.17
CA CYS A 185 2.44 3.96 -8.76
C CYS A 185 1.87 2.57 -8.54
N CYS A 186 2.69 1.65 -8.03
CA CYS A 186 2.33 0.25 -7.75
C CYS A 186 2.45 -0.10 -6.26
N GLY A 187 1.94 -1.27 -5.90
CA GLY A 187 2.14 -2.00 -4.65
C GLY A 187 2.62 -3.42 -4.92
N HIS A 188 1.98 -4.44 -4.31
CA HIS A 188 2.05 -5.88 -4.56
C HIS A 188 3.41 -6.54 -4.27
N SER A 189 4.52 -5.95 -4.69
CA SER A 189 5.85 -6.55 -4.43
C SER A 189 6.32 -6.38 -2.99
N HIS A 190 5.68 -5.53 -2.19
CA HIS A 190 6.09 -5.13 -0.83
C HIS A 190 7.50 -4.49 -0.78
N ASN A 191 8.04 -4.09 -1.92
CA ASN A 191 9.38 -3.53 -2.01
C ASN A 191 9.32 -2.09 -2.49
N ALA A 192 9.36 -1.17 -1.53
CA ALA A 192 9.39 0.26 -1.83
C ALA A 192 10.56 0.58 -2.76
N SER A 193 10.28 1.20 -3.90
CA SER A 193 11.27 1.51 -4.92
C SER A 193 10.85 2.67 -5.80
N GLU A 194 11.83 3.29 -6.45
CA GLU A 194 11.65 4.32 -7.46
C GLU A 194 12.58 4.07 -8.65
N LYS A 195 12.11 4.36 -9.84
CA LYS A 195 12.88 4.24 -11.07
C LYS A 195 12.36 5.18 -12.14
N THR A 196 13.23 5.66 -13.00
CA THR A 196 12.86 6.39 -14.21
C THR A 196 13.29 5.58 -15.42
N ASP A 197 12.36 5.37 -16.35
CA ASP A 197 12.60 4.71 -17.63
C ASP A 197 12.10 5.60 -18.77
N GLY A 198 13.03 6.30 -19.41
CA GLY A 198 12.74 7.27 -20.46
C GLY A 198 11.86 8.42 -19.94
N ASP A 199 10.62 8.43 -20.39
CA ASP A 199 9.60 9.44 -20.12
C ASP A 199 8.64 9.07 -18.98
N VAL A 200 8.76 7.88 -18.40
CA VAL A 200 7.88 7.40 -17.33
C VAL A 200 8.66 7.20 -16.02
N GLU A 201 8.12 7.72 -14.94
CA GLU A 201 8.58 7.49 -13.58
C GLU A 201 7.75 6.37 -12.93
N TYR A 202 8.42 5.40 -12.33
CA TYR A 202 7.81 4.29 -11.59
C TYR A 202 8.09 4.42 -10.10
N TYR A 203 7.05 4.18 -9.29
CA TYR A 203 7.13 4.14 -7.83
C TYR A 203 6.39 2.93 -7.29
N ASN A 204 6.95 2.31 -6.25
CA ASN A 204 6.26 1.30 -5.47
C ASN A 204 6.15 1.75 -4.02
N SER A 205 4.93 1.73 -3.48
CA SER A 205 4.62 2.23 -2.14
C SER A 205 5.14 1.35 -1.00
N GLY A 206 5.65 0.14 -1.30
CA GLY A 206 6.04 -0.83 -0.28
C GLY A 206 4.85 -1.49 0.40
N CYS A 207 4.88 -1.65 1.73
CA CYS A 207 3.79 -2.31 2.46
C CYS A 207 3.69 -1.86 3.91
N TRP A 208 2.57 -2.24 4.57
CA TRP A 208 2.30 -2.00 5.99
C TRP A 208 2.38 -3.29 6.83
N THR A 209 3.17 -4.25 6.38
CA THR A 209 3.47 -5.51 7.10
C THR A 209 4.90 -5.58 7.61
N GLU A 210 5.72 -4.59 7.29
CA GLU A 210 7.11 -4.49 7.70
C GLU A 210 7.32 -3.48 8.86
N THR A 211 8.48 -3.53 9.50
CA THR A 211 8.81 -2.69 10.68
C THR A 211 8.81 -1.20 10.36
N ASN A 212 9.18 -0.83 9.14
CA ASN A 212 9.22 0.54 8.65
C ASN A 212 8.24 0.65 7.48
N PRO A 213 6.94 0.83 7.74
CA PRO A 213 5.96 0.95 6.67
C PRO A 213 6.23 2.18 5.82
N THR A 214 5.91 2.07 4.55
CA THR A 214 6.15 3.12 3.56
C THR A 214 4.87 3.53 2.86
N PHE A 215 4.87 4.74 2.32
CA PHE A 215 3.79 5.29 1.53
C PHE A 215 4.35 6.23 0.46
N LEU A 216 3.54 6.59 -0.53
CA LEU A 216 3.93 7.62 -1.49
C LEU A 216 3.21 8.93 -1.15
N SER A 217 3.98 10.00 -1.09
CA SER A 217 3.47 11.37 -1.06
C SER A 217 3.54 11.98 -2.46
N VAL A 218 2.44 12.61 -2.90
CA VAL A 218 2.35 13.26 -4.22
C VAL A 218 2.10 14.73 -4.01
N ARG A 219 2.94 15.58 -4.62
CA ARG A 219 2.80 17.02 -4.55
C ARG A 219 3.37 17.69 -5.80
N GLU A 220 2.57 18.50 -6.47
CA GLU A 220 2.99 19.30 -7.63
C GLU A 220 3.71 18.48 -8.71
N GLY A 221 3.22 17.26 -8.99
CA GLY A 221 3.80 16.34 -9.98
C GLY A 221 5.06 15.61 -9.51
N VAL A 222 5.45 15.74 -8.26
CA VAL A 222 6.58 15.04 -7.66
C VAL A 222 6.03 13.95 -6.74
N VAL A 223 6.48 12.71 -6.95
CA VAL A 223 6.20 11.57 -6.08
C VAL A 223 7.44 11.26 -5.24
N LYS A 224 7.24 10.91 -3.97
CA LYS A 224 8.32 10.47 -3.07
C LYS A 224 7.90 9.23 -2.31
N VAL A 225 8.84 8.31 -2.14
CA VAL A 225 8.72 7.20 -1.21
C VAL A 225 9.07 7.71 0.19
N GLU A 226 8.10 7.68 1.09
CA GLU A 226 8.24 8.14 2.47
C GLU A 226 8.19 6.94 3.42
N THR A 227 9.03 6.94 4.45
CA THR A 227 8.93 5.97 5.54
C THR A 227 8.09 6.57 6.66
N TYR A 228 7.08 5.84 7.11
CA TYR A 228 6.29 6.27 8.23
C TYR A 228 7.03 6.01 9.55
N CYS A 229 7.20 7.07 10.31
CA CYS A 229 7.67 7.00 11.69
C CYS A 229 6.55 7.59 12.59
N PRO A 230 6.09 6.87 13.63
CA PRO A 230 5.11 7.41 14.57
C PRO A 230 5.55 8.77 15.08
N VAL A 231 4.66 9.74 15.06
CA VAL A 231 4.92 11.08 15.58
C VAL A 231 4.68 11.01 17.09
N GLU A 232 5.73 11.15 17.89
CA GLU A 232 5.58 11.38 19.32
C GLU A 232 5.01 12.79 19.52
N PHE A 233 3.68 12.90 19.69
CA PHE A 233 3.13 14.12 20.24
C PHE A 233 3.55 14.19 21.72
N PRO A 234 4.19 15.29 22.16
CA PRO A 234 4.42 15.46 23.59
C PRO A 234 3.05 15.39 24.27
N GLU A 235 2.91 14.43 25.20
CA GLU A 235 1.70 14.28 25.99
C GLU A 235 1.31 15.67 26.51
N LEU A 236 0.13 16.15 26.11
CA LEU A 236 -0.51 17.25 26.80
C LEU A 236 -0.70 16.76 28.23
N ALA A 237 0.22 17.16 29.08
CA ALA A 237 0.16 16.89 30.50
C ALA A 237 -1.26 17.20 30.95
N THR A 238 -2.02 16.18 31.28
CA THR A 238 -3.30 16.27 31.94
C THR A 238 -3.07 16.96 33.29
N SER A 239 -3.01 18.29 33.26
CA SER A 239 -3.21 19.10 34.45
C SER A 239 -4.70 19.10 34.76
N LEU A 240 -5.17 18.07 35.41
CA LEU A 240 -6.38 18.08 36.21
C LEU A 240 -5.94 17.77 37.64
N ALA A 241 -5.58 18.83 38.37
CA ALA A 241 -5.63 18.85 39.79
C ALA A 241 -7.07 19.18 40.24
#